data_541f7ad73fcc502031f106e6490b2858
#
_entry.id   541f7ad73fcc502031f106e6490b2858
#
_cell.length_a   1.000
_cell.length_b   1.000
_cell.length_c   1.000
_cell.angle_alpha   90.00
_cell.angle_beta   90.00
_cell.angle_gamma   90.00
#
_symmetry.space_group_name_H-M   'P 1'
#
loop_
_entity.id
_entity.type
_entity.pdbx_description
1 polymer ?
#
loop_
_entity_poly.entity_id
_entity_poly.type
_entity_poly.pdbx_seq_one_letter_code
_entity_poly.pdbx_strand_id
1 'polypeptide(L)'
;MAINPGSTSTKVALYEDDRCKAEKTVRHKAGELDRFSIVIEQKELRMKYVEEFLAENGVDPADLDAVVGRGGIIRPIDSGTYLINEKMLRDLSGKEANRHPSALGGIIAAEIGKKYGIPAYTVDPVVVDEMETVAKLSGIPGIERRSVFHALNAKAVTRSCAESLGMKYEDGRFIVAHMGGGISVGAHRYGRVIDVNDALSGEGPFSPERSGGVPLAQLVEMCYSGHYTKEEMLALIMRRGGMLAYLGTNNLQEVEDMIRKGDEFAALVIDSMAYQVAKEIGAMSAVLEGRVNAIILTGGLAYSTRFTGAIRQRVDQIAPVLTRPGEDEMLALAEGVVRVLKGVEKAKEY
;
A
#
# COMPACT_ATOMS: atom_id res chain seq x y z
N MET A 1 -14.63 14.14 -2.71
CA MET A 1 -13.21 14.58 -2.82
C MET A 1 -12.30 13.54 -2.16
N ALA A 2 -11.14 13.25 -2.76
CA ALA A 2 -10.14 12.31 -2.21
C ALA A 2 -8.83 13.03 -1.84
N ILE A 3 -8.19 12.58 -0.72
CA ILE A 3 -6.97 13.19 -0.15
C ILE A 3 -5.98 12.09 0.21
N ASN A 4 -4.77 12.15 -0.37
CA ASN A 4 -3.69 11.18 -0.12
C ASN A 4 -2.35 11.86 0.16
N PRO A 5 -2.02 12.13 1.42
CA PRO A 5 -0.73 12.66 1.83
C PRO A 5 0.37 11.60 1.76
N GLY A 6 1.41 11.86 0.97
CA GLY A 6 2.63 11.07 0.91
C GLY A 6 3.80 11.75 1.64
N SER A 7 4.96 11.09 1.67
CA SER A 7 6.16 11.60 2.37
C SER A 7 6.65 12.93 1.79
N THR A 8 6.59 13.11 0.47
CA THR A 8 7.11 14.29 -0.24
C THR A 8 6.04 15.05 -1.01
N SER A 9 4.78 14.60 -0.95
CA SER A 9 3.70 15.21 -1.71
C SER A 9 2.35 15.09 -1.02
N THR A 10 1.38 15.86 -1.48
CA THR A 10 -0.05 15.71 -1.15
C THR A 10 -0.82 15.61 -2.45
N LYS A 11 -1.47 14.47 -2.67
CA LYS A 11 -2.39 14.30 -3.80
C LYS A 11 -3.80 14.63 -3.37
N VAL A 12 -4.51 15.38 -4.20
CA VAL A 12 -5.93 15.73 -4.02
C VAL A 12 -6.67 15.56 -5.33
N ALA A 13 -7.90 15.07 -5.29
CA ALA A 13 -8.71 14.90 -6.48
C ALA A 13 -10.21 15.08 -6.21
N LEU A 14 -10.91 15.58 -7.21
CA LEU A 14 -12.35 15.68 -7.26
C LEU A 14 -12.89 14.61 -8.20
N TYR A 15 -13.91 13.92 -7.75
CA TYR A 15 -14.61 12.90 -8.52
C TYR A 15 -16.09 13.22 -8.63
N GLU A 16 -16.66 12.92 -9.78
CA GLU A 16 -18.08 12.79 -10.00
C GLU A 16 -18.35 11.30 -10.29
N ASP A 17 -18.94 10.62 -9.32
CA ASP A 17 -18.94 9.16 -9.28
C ASP A 17 -17.50 8.59 -9.33
N ASP A 18 -17.17 7.81 -10.37
CA ASP A 18 -15.87 7.20 -10.66
C ASP A 18 -15.02 8.04 -11.62
N ARG A 19 -15.52 9.19 -12.08
CA ARG A 19 -14.84 10.05 -13.06
C ARG A 19 -14.03 11.13 -12.34
N CYS A 20 -12.73 11.13 -12.53
CA CYS A 20 -11.87 12.21 -12.07
C CYS A 20 -12.18 13.50 -12.85
N LYS A 21 -12.59 14.55 -12.15
CA LYS A 21 -12.87 15.89 -12.70
C LYS A 21 -11.64 16.79 -12.63
N ALA A 22 -10.88 16.67 -11.54
CA ALA A 22 -9.65 17.40 -11.33
C ALA A 22 -8.75 16.61 -10.38
N GLU A 23 -7.45 16.62 -10.65
CA GLU A 23 -6.42 16.04 -9.77
C GLU A 23 -5.20 16.96 -9.70
N LYS A 24 -4.63 17.07 -8.52
CA LYS A 24 -3.39 17.85 -8.30
C LYS A 24 -2.46 17.08 -7.37
N THR A 25 -1.20 16.98 -7.77
CA THR A 25 -0.13 16.51 -6.89
C THR A 25 0.72 17.70 -6.48
N VAL A 26 0.57 18.14 -5.24
CA VAL A 26 1.41 19.17 -4.63
C VAL A 26 2.69 18.50 -4.14
N ARG A 27 3.82 18.79 -4.80
CA ARG A 27 5.14 18.35 -4.34
C ARG A 27 5.71 19.37 -3.36
N HIS A 28 6.04 18.90 -2.15
CA HIS A 28 6.65 19.74 -1.12
C HIS A 28 8.12 19.98 -1.46
N LYS A 29 8.58 21.20 -1.28
CA LYS A 29 9.98 21.55 -1.52
C LYS A 29 10.88 20.85 -0.50
N ALA A 30 12.10 20.53 -0.92
CA ALA A 30 13.12 20.02 0.01
C ALA A 30 13.27 20.99 1.19
N GLY A 31 13.23 20.47 2.42
CA GLY A 31 13.29 21.28 3.65
C GLY A 31 11.96 21.87 4.12
N GLU A 32 10.91 21.92 3.28
CA GLU A 32 9.61 22.47 3.69
C GLU A 32 8.96 21.67 4.82
N LEU A 33 9.09 20.34 4.75
CA LEU A 33 8.56 19.43 5.75
C LEU A 33 9.52 19.17 6.92
N ASP A 34 10.82 19.44 6.75
CA ASP A 34 11.85 19.17 7.76
C ASP A 34 11.74 20.08 9.00
N ARG A 35 11.01 21.20 8.88
CA ARG A 35 10.71 22.09 10.01
C ARG A 35 9.73 21.48 11.03
N PHE A 36 9.05 20.40 10.69
CA PHE A 36 8.09 19.74 11.55
C PHE A 36 8.75 18.55 12.26
N SER A 37 8.68 18.53 13.58
CA SER A 37 9.26 17.45 14.39
C SER A 37 8.48 16.14 14.30
N ILE A 38 7.15 16.23 14.10
CA ILE A 38 6.25 15.09 13.96
C ILE A 38 5.25 15.32 12.82
N VAL A 39 4.76 14.23 12.26
CA VAL A 39 3.90 14.27 11.06
C VAL A 39 2.62 15.08 11.26
N ILE A 40 2.00 15.01 12.43
CA ILE A 40 0.73 15.72 12.69
C ILE A 40 0.86 17.23 12.56
N GLU A 41 2.02 17.79 12.81
CA GLU A 41 2.28 19.24 12.69
C GLU A 41 2.18 19.74 11.23
N GLN A 42 2.29 18.83 10.25
CA GLN A 42 2.15 19.17 8.83
C GLN A 42 0.69 19.40 8.41
N LYS A 43 -0.28 19.13 9.30
CA LYS A 43 -1.72 19.16 9.00
C LYS A 43 -2.15 20.50 8.40
N GLU A 44 -1.84 21.61 9.07
CA GLU A 44 -2.25 22.94 8.62
C GLU A 44 -1.69 23.31 7.24
N LEU A 45 -0.41 22.97 6.99
CA LEU A 45 0.21 23.19 5.70
C LEU A 45 -0.51 22.41 4.59
N ARG A 46 -0.80 21.13 4.84
CA ARG A 46 -1.46 20.27 3.85
C ARG A 46 -2.93 20.63 3.65
N MET A 47 -3.62 21.04 4.72
CA MET A 47 -4.99 21.57 4.65
C MET A 47 -5.06 22.79 3.73
N LYS A 48 -4.12 23.73 3.85
CA LYS A 48 -4.04 24.91 2.98
C LYS A 48 -4.00 24.51 1.50
N TYR A 49 -3.19 23.51 1.13
CA TYR A 49 -3.13 23.01 -0.26
C TYR A 49 -4.44 22.37 -0.73
N VAL A 50 -5.17 21.73 0.17
CA VAL A 50 -6.50 21.17 -0.14
C VAL A 50 -7.50 22.31 -0.38
N GLU A 51 -7.51 23.34 0.45
CA GLU A 51 -8.39 24.51 0.29
C GLU A 51 -8.06 25.31 -0.98
N GLU A 52 -6.76 25.51 -1.28
CA GLU A 52 -6.31 26.12 -2.53
C GLU A 52 -6.79 25.34 -3.76
N PHE A 53 -6.69 24.00 -3.73
CA PHE A 53 -7.17 23.14 -4.82
C PHE A 53 -8.68 23.26 -5.05
N LEU A 54 -9.48 23.32 -4.00
CA LEU A 54 -10.93 23.52 -4.10
C LEU A 54 -11.25 24.89 -4.70
N ALA A 55 -10.58 25.95 -4.22
CA ALA A 55 -10.77 27.32 -4.73
C ALA A 55 -10.37 27.45 -6.21
N GLU A 56 -9.24 26.84 -6.63
CA GLU A 56 -8.77 26.80 -8.03
C GLU A 56 -9.79 26.14 -8.97
N ASN A 57 -10.57 25.18 -8.47
CA ASN A 57 -11.59 24.47 -9.25
C ASN A 57 -13.00 25.06 -9.07
N GLY A 58 -13.16 26.14 -8.30
CA GLY A 58 -14.44 26.80 -8.08
C GLY A 58 -15.45 25.95 -7.32
N VAL A 59 -14.98 25.02 -6.48
CA VAL A 59 -15.82 24.10 -5.70
C VAL A 59 -16.00 24.63 -4.29
N ASP A 60 -17.26 24.87 -3.88
CA ASP A 60 -17.59 25.09 -2.48
C ASP A 60 -17.50 23.73 -1.75
N PRO A 61 -16.69 23.62 -0.68
CA PRO A 61 -16.62 22.38 0.10
C PRO A 61 -17.96 21.89 0.62
N ALA A 62 -18.95 22.79 0.83
CA ALA A 62 -20.29 22.43 1.28
C ALA A 62 -21.12 21.69 0.22
N ASP A 63 -20.75 21.80 -1.06
CA ASP A 63 -21.41 21.11 -2.18
C ASP A 63 -20.91 19.66 -2.39
N LEU A 64 -19.90 19.24 -1.61
CA LEU A 64 -19.36 17.89 -1.69
C LEU A 64 -20.28 16.89 -0.96
N ASP A 65 -20.64 15.78 -1.61
CA ASP A 65 -21.40 14.70 -0.97
C ASP A 65 -20.57 13.97 0.12
N ALA A 66 -19.25 13.93 -0.03
CA ALA A 66 -18.35 13.28 0.91
C ALA A 66 -16.88 13.68 0.69
N VAL A 67 -16.09 13.51 1.74
CA VAL A 67 -14.63 13.59 1.67
C VAL A 67 -14.01 12.26 2.13
N VAL A 68 -12.97 11.81 1.44
CA VAL A 68 -12.25 10.58 1.80
C VAL A 68 -10.76 10.86 1.92
N GLY A 69 -10.17 10.38 3.00
CA GLY A 69 -8.75 10.47 3.22
C GLY A 69 -8.10 9.09 3.32
N ARG A 70 -6.87 8.95 2.81
CA ARG A 70 -6.09 7.74 3.06
C ARG A 70 -5.94 7.55 4.57
N GLY A 71 -6.17 6.32 5.05
CA GLY A 71 -5.95 5.94 6.43
C GLY A 71 -4.47 5.66 6.74
N GLY A 72 -4.11 5.79 8.00
CA GLY A 72 -2.78 5.50 8.52
C GLY A 72 -2.72 4.16 9.27
N ILE A 73 -1.67 4.02 10.10
CA ILE A 73 -1.50 2.87 10.99
C ILE A 73 -2.39 3.09 12.21
N ILE A 74 -3.48 2.35 12.27
CA ILE A 74 -4.43 2.28 13.37
C ILE A 74 -4.52 0.83 13.87
N ARG A 75 -5.45 0.51 14.74
CA ARG A 75 -5.71 -0.89 15.11
C ARG A 75 -6.14 -1.71 13.89
N PRO A 76 -5.80 -3.01 13.82
CA PRO A 76 -6.27 -3.90 12.75
C PRO A 76 -7.80 -3.87 12.61
N ILE A 77 -8.27 -3.80 11.37
CA ILE A 77 -9.70 -3.76 11.03
C ILE A 77 -10.00 -4.63 9.81
N ASP A 78 -11.23 -5.05 9.65
CA ASP A 78 -11.70 -5.67 8.40
C ASP A 78 -11.67 -4.65 7.25
N SER A 79 -11.59 -5.16 6.01
CA SER A 79 -11.70 -4.33 4.80
C SER A 79 -13.04 -3.60 4.71
N GLY A 80 -13.04 -2.43 4.10
CA GLY A 80 -14.24 -1.65 3.78
C GLY A 80 -14.05 -0.15 3.88
N THR A 81 -15.16 0.55 3.67
CA THR A 81 -15.27 2.00 3.82
C THR A 81 -15.76 2.33 5.22
N TYR A 82 -14.96 3.09 5.95
CA TYR A 82 -15.24 3.47 7.34
C TYR A 82 -15.59 4.95 7.45
N LEU A 83 -16.66 5.24 8.19
CA LEU A 83 -16.92 6.61 8.66
C LEU A 83 -15.86 6.97 9.71
N ILE A 84 -15.19 8.10 9.53
CA ILE A 84 -14.18 8.56 10.46
C ILE A 84 -14.88 9.15 11.70
N ASN A 85 -14.72 8.48 12.82
CA ASN A 85 -15.27 8.90 14.11
C ASN A 85 -14.16 9.33 15.09
N GLU A 86 -14.55 9.85 16.24
CA GLU A 86 -13.64 10.33 17.29
C GLU A 86 -12.65 9.24 17.77
N LYS A 87 -13.06 7.97 17.75
CA LYS A 87 -12.21 6.85 18.16
C LYS A 87 -11.09 6.64 17.12
N MET A 88 -11.44 6.65 15.84
CA MET A 88 -10.45 6.55 14.75
C MET A 88 -9.50 7.75 14.73
N LEU A 89 -10.02 8.97 14.96
CA LEU A 89 -9.19 10.19 15.03
C LEU A 89 -8.15 10.13 16.15
N ARG A 90 -8.52 9.59 17.32
CA ARG A 90 -7.55 9.38 18.41
C ARG A 90 -6.42 8.43 17.97
N ASP A 91 -6.75 7.33 17.30
CA ASP A 91 -5.74 6.38 16.85
C ASP A 91 -4.88 6.95 15.69
N LEU A 92 -5.48 7.67 14.73
CA LEU A 92 -4.76 8.37 13.65
C LEU A 92 -3.82 9.47 14.18
N SER A 93 -4.14 10.07 15.33
CA SER A 93 -3.29 11.07 16.00
C SER A 93 -2.28 10.45 16.97
N GLY A 94 -2.30 9.11 17.11
CA GLY A 94 -1.44 8.38 18.02
C GLY A 94 0.03 8.33 17.57
N LYS A 95 0.91 7.91 18.47
CA LYS A 95 2.36 7.87 18.25
C LYS A 95 2.77 7.00 17.04
N GLU A 96 2.12 5.85 16.85
CA GLU A 96 2.43 4.95 15.74
C GLU A 96 1.94 5.51 14.39
N ALA A 97 0.74 6.08 14.34
CA ALA A 97 0.19 6.71 13.14
C ALA A 97 1.02 7.92 12.70
N ASN A 98 1.59 8.68 13.65
CA ASN A 98 2.45 9.83 13.39
C ASN A 98 3.81 9.49 12.76
N ARG A 99 4.10 8.23 12.48
CA ARG A 99 5.31 7.82 11.77
C ARG A 99 5.19 7.92 10.25
N HIS A 100 3.96 8.04 9.73
CA HIS A 100 3.74 8.09 8.28
C HIS A 100 2.64 9.11 7.91
N PRO A 101 2.87 9.96 6.89
CA PRO A 101 1.94 11.04 6.49
C PRO A 101 0.55 10.56 6.07
N SER A 102 0.37 9.30 5.69
CA SER A 102 -0.95 8.78 5.29
C SER A 102 -2.03 8.97 6.35
N ALA A 103 -1.66 8.99 7.64
CA ALA A 103 -2.58 9.26 8.74
C ALA A 103 -3.26 10.64 8.62
N LEU A 104 -2.55 11.62 8.05
CA LEU A 104 -3.09 12.97 7.85
C LEU A 104 -4.25 12.99 6.86
N GLY A 105 -4.35 12.04 5.94
CA GLY A 105 -5.47 11.96 4.99
C GLY A 105 -6.80 11.87 5.71
N GLY A 106 -6.94 10.93 6.62
CA GLY A 106 -8.15 10.76 7.43
C GLY A 106 -8.40 11.94 8.38
N ILE A 107 -7.36 12.51 8.97
CA ILE A 107 -7.48 13.66 9.88
C ILE A 107 -7.96 14.90 9.12
N ILE A 108 -7.39 15.21 7.96
CA ILE A 108 -7.79 16.33 7.09
C ILE A 108 -9.22 16.11 6.59
N ALA A 109 -9.54 14.91 6.13
CA ALA A 109 -10.90 14.58 5.69
C ALA A 109 -11.94 14.82 6.80
N ALA A 110 -11.66 14.39 8.02
CA ALA A 110 -12.55 14.59 9.16
C ALA A 110 -12.70 16.06 9.55
N GLU A 111 -11.65 16.87 9.44
CA GLU A 111 -11.71 18.31 9.72
C GLU A 111 -12.57 19.05 8.69
N ILE A 112 -12.43 18.73 7.42
CA ILE A 112 -13.28 19.24 6.35
C ILE A 112 -14.73 18.79 6.60
N GLY A 113 -14.95 17.50 6.86
CA GLY A 113 -16.27 16.94 7.16
C GLY A 113 -16.96 17.68 8.30
N LYS A 114 -16.25 17.93 9.40
CA LYS A 114 -16.76 18.67 10.55
C LYS A 114 -17.06 20.13 10.23
N LYS A 115 -16.18 20.80 9.47
CA LYS A 115 -16.32 22.23 9.14
C LYS A 115 -17.52 22.51 8.24
N TYR A 116 -17.81 21.60 7.30
CA TYR A 116 -18.84 21.79 6.27
C TYR A 116 -20.07 20.89 6.43
N GLY A 117 -20.12 20.05 7.45
CA GLY A 117 -21.26 19.17 7.73
C GLY A 117 -21.41 18.00 6.76
N ILE A 118 -20.33 17.56 6.12
CA ILE A 118 -20.32 16.45 5.17
C ILE A 118 -19.64 15.21 5.75
N PRO A 119 -20.04 13.98 5.34
CA PRO A 119 -19.44 12.76 5.87
C PRO A 119 -17.97 12.60 5.42
N ALA A 120 -17.11 12.17 6.34
CA ALA A 120 -15.70 11.91 6.11
C ALA A 120 -15.40 10.41 6.24
N TYR A 121 -14.68 9.86 5.25
CA TYR A 121 -14.41 8.43 5.17
C TYR A 121 -12.92 8.11 5.04
N THR A 122 -12.58 6.87 5.35
CA THR A 122 -11.35 6.19 4.91
C THR A 122 -11.70 4.82 4.33
N VAL A 123 -10.87 4.33 3.40
CA VAL A 123 -11.11 3.07 2.69
C VAL A 123 -9.86 2.20 2.80
N ASP A 124 -10.04 0.94 3.17
CA ASP A 124 -9.02 -0.12 3.15
C ASP A 124 -7.63 0.37 3.59
N PRO A 125 -7.44 0.85 4.84
CA PRO A 125 -6.14 1.30 5.32
C PRO A 125 -5.14 0.15 5.35
N VAL A 126 -3.85 0.48 5.41
CA VAL A 126 -2.73 -0.50 5.36
C VAL A 126 -2.76 -1.58 6.44
N VAL A 127 -3.59 -1.42 7.44
CA VAL A 127 -3.81 -2.33 8.58
C VAL A 127 -5.05 -3.21 8.46
N VAL A 128 -5.62 -3.32 7.25
CA VAL A 128 -6.66 -4.32 6.99
C VAL A 128 -6.13 -5.69 7.36
N ASP A 129 -6.82 -6.38 8.27
CA ASP A 129 -6.44 -7.70 8.75
C ASP A 129 -7.61 -8.68 8.63
N GLU A 130 -7.59 -9.45 7.57
CA GLU A 130 -8.52 -10.52 7.29
C GLU A 130 -7.82 -11.89 7.25
N MET A 131 -6.56 -11.95 7.74
CA MET A 131 -5.77 -13.17 7.77
C MET A 131 -6.46 -14.25 8.62
N GLU A 132 -6.43 -15.47 8.11
CA GLU A 132 -6.87 -16.64 8.88
C GLU A 132 -5.98 -16.86 10.10
N THR A 133 -6.55 -17.34 11.18
CA THR A 133 -5.80 -17.58 12.43
C THR A 133 -4.59 -18.47 12.22
N VAL A 134 -4.69 -19.47 11.34
CA VAL A 134 -3.59 -20.37 11.00
C VAL A 134 -2.44 -19.63 10.31
N ALA A 135 -2.72 -18.56 9.57
CA ALA A 135 -1.72 -17.75 8.90
C ALA A 135 -0.96 -16.80 9.84
N LYS A 136 -1.48 -16.53 11.05
CA LYS A 136 -0.88 -15.58 12.00
C LYS A 136 0.21 -16.21 12.87
N LEU A 137 0.15 -17.50 13.13
CA LEU A 137 1.12 -18.15 14.00
C LEU A 137 2.50 -18.24 13.34
N SER A 138 3.53 -17.82 14.08
CA SER A 138 4.92 -18.11 13.75
C SER A 138 5.43 -19.31 14.55
N GLY A 139 6.67 -19.73 14.30
CA GLY A 139 7.32 -20.79 15.07
C GLY A 139 7.77 -20.40 16.48
N ILE A 140 7.56 -19.14 16.90
CA ILE A 140 7.97 -18.64 18.22
C ILE A 140 6.74 -18.05 18.93
N PRO A 141 6.35 -18.62 20.09
CA PRO A 141 5.25 -18.07 20.88
C PRO A 141 5.48 -16.59 21.24
N GLY A 142 4.44 -15.76 21.07
CA GLY A 142 4.50 -14.32 21.30
C GLY A 142 5.02 -13.49 20.13
N ILE A 143 5.42 -14.12 19.03
CA ILE A 143 5.71 -13.47 17.76
C ILE A 143 4.66 -13.92 16.75
N GLU A 144 3.75 -13.02 16.39
CA GLU A 144 2.72 -13.28 15.39
C GLU A 144 3.00 -12.50 14.11
N ARG A 145 2.61 -13.10 12.97
CA ARG A 145 2.60 -12.42 11.67
C ARG A 145 1.48 -11.37 11.66
N ARG A 146 1.71 -10.28 10.98
CA ARG A 146 0.78 -9.15 10.92
C ARG A 146 0.42 -8.84 9.47
N SER A 147 -0.82 -8.45 9.29
CA SER A 147 -1.29 -7.95 8.00
C SER A 147 -0.92 -6.46 7.86
N VAL A 148 0.17 -6.17 7.15
CA VAL A 148 0.57 -4.80 6.80
C VAL A 148 0.93 -4.78 5.32
N PHE A 149 -0.01 -4.32 4.50
CA PHE A 149 0.12 -4.40 3.05
C PHE A 149 -0.60 -3.25 2.32
N HIS A 150 -0.49 -3.20 1.01
CA HIS A 150 -1.12 -2.18 0.17
C HIS A 150 -2.60 -2.51 -0.10
N ALA A 151 -3.41 -2.59 0.98
CA ALA A 151 -4.78 -3.09 0.96
C ALA A 151 -5.66 -2.37 -0.05
N LEU A 152 -5.65 -1.04 -0.03
CA LEU A 152 -6.46 -0.20 -0.92
C LEU A 152 -6.23 -0.54 -2.40
N ASN A 153 -4.97 -0.50 -2.85
CA ASN A 153 -4.63 -0.82 -4.23
C ASN A 153 -4.90 -2.29 -4.55
N ALA A 154 -4.47 -3.22 -3.70
CA ALA A 154 -4.63 -4.65 -3.95
C ALA A 154 -6.10 -5.03 -4.13
N LYS A 155 -7.00 -4.51 -3.30
CA LYS A 155 -8.43 -4.81 -3.40
C LYS A 155 -9.10 -4.13 -4.60
N ALA A 156 -8.76 -2.87 -4.87
CA ALA A 156 -9.31 -2.15 -6.01
C ALA A 156 -8.91 -2.80 -7.33
N VAL A 157 -7.61 -3.10 -7.53
CA VAL A 157 -7.14 -3.76 -8.75
C VAL A 157 -7.72 -5.15 -8.92
N THR A 158 -7.97 -5.88 -7.81
CA THR A 158 -8.58 -7.21 -7.88
C THR A 158 -10.05 -7.13 -8.31
N ARG A 159 -10.83 -6.17 -7.81
CA ARG A 159 -12.21 -5.93 -8.28
C ARG A 159 -12.24 -5.65 -9.78
N SER A 160 -11.42 -4.71 -10.25
CA SER A 160 -11.33 -4.38 -11.67
C SER A 160 -10.90 -5.58 -12.54
N CYS A 161 -9.93 -6.38 -12.06
CA CYS A 161 -9.52 -7.60 -12.78
C CYS A 161 -10.62 -8.66 -12.79
N ALA A 162 -11.32 -8.87 -11.67
CA ALA A 162 -12.44 -9.82 -11.60
C ALA A 162 -13.55 -9.45 -12.58
N GLU A 163 -13.94 -8.17 -12.64
CA GLU A 163 -14.89 -7.65 -13.60
C GLU A 163 -14.45 -7.90 -15.05
N SER A 164 -13.16 -7.67 -15.36
CA SER A 164 -12.61 -7.96 -16.68
C SER A 164 -12.65 -9.45 -17.07
N LEU A 165 -12.74 -10.35 -16.07
CA LEU A 165 -12.91 -11.78 -16.23
C LEU A 165 -14.40 -12.21 -16.20
N GLY A 166 -15.34 -11.26 -16.11
CA GLY A 166 -16.78 -11.53 -16.09
C GLY A 166 -17.27 -12.13 -14.76
N MET A 167 -16.56 -11.88 -13.65
CA MET A 167 -16.89 -12.41 -12.33
C MET A 167 -16.82 -11.31 -11.26
N LYS A 168 -17.42 -11.57 -10.09
CA LYS A 168 -17.27 -10.70 -8.93
C LYS A 168 -16.03 -11.07 -8.14
N TYR A 169 -15.42 -10.09 -7.50
CA TYR A 169 -14.28 -10.30 -6.60
C TYR A 169 -14.62 -11.26 -5.45
N GLU A 170 -15.85 -11.14 -4.94
CA GLU A 170 -16.39 -11.96 -3.85
C GLU A 170 -16.62 -13.43 -4.24
N ASP A 171 -16.58 -13.76 -5.53
CA ASP A 171 -16.78 -15.14 -6.05
C ASP A 171 -15.44 -15.80 -6.45
N GLY A 172 -14.33 -15.03 -6.41
CA GLY A 172 -13.04 -15.46 -6.94
C GLY A 172 -11.95 -15.74 -5.92
N ARG A 173 -10.86 -16.32 -6.41
CA ARG A 173 -9.60 -16.57 -5.70
C ARG A 173 -8.47 -15.98 -6.52
N PHE A 174 -7.74 -15.03 -5.95
CA PHE A 174 -6.69 -14.28 -6.64
C PHE A 174 -5.42 -14.24 -5.84
N ILE A 175 -4.28 -14.17 -6.51
CA ILE A 175 -3.01 -13.82 -5.88
C ILE A 175 -2.63 -12.43 -6.40
N VAL A 176 -2.36 -11.52 -5.49
CA VAL A 176 -2.03 -10.14 -5.85
C VAL A 176 -0.64 -9.80 -5.35
N ALA A 177 0.25 -9.47 -6.28
CA ALA A 177 1.58 -8.94 -5.98
C ALA A 177 1.58 -7.43 -6.26
N HIS A 178 1.50 -6.63 -5.21
CA HIS A 178 1.73 -5.20 -5.29
C HIS A 178 3.22 -4.92 -5.10
N MET A 179 3.85 -4.31 -6.09
CA MET A 179 5.29 -4.19 -6.19
C MET A 179 5.69 -2.72 -6.37
N GLY A 180 6.09 -2.09 -5.26
CA GLY A 180 6.55 -0.70 -5.16
C GLY A 180 7.82 -0.60 -4.33
N GLY A 181 8.03 0.48 -3.57
CA GLY A 181 9.12 0.60 -2.59
C GLY A 181 9.13 -0.53 -1.56
N GLY A 182 7.94 -1.07 -1.21
CA GLY A 182 7.73 -2.36 -0.57
C GLY A 182 7.01 -3.32 -1.50
N ILE A 183 7.08 -4.63 -1.21
CA ILE A 183 6.37 -5.66 -1.96
C ILE A 183 5.46 -6.44 -1.03
N SER A 184 4.17 -6.51 -1.37
CA SER A 184 3.20 -7.36 -0.70
C SER A 184 2.60 -8.37 -1.68
N VAL A 185 2.57 -9.64 -1.29
CA VAL A 185 1.94 -10.71 -2.05
C VAL A 185 0.87 -11.32 -1.17
N GLY A 186 -0.39 -11.22 -1.59
CA GLY A 186 -1.54 -11.66 -0.80
C GLY A 186 -2.39 -12.70 -1.52
N ALA A 187 -2.91 -13.63 -0.74
CA ALA A 187 -3.92 -14.61 -1.16
C ALA A 187 -5.31 -14.05 -0.89
N HIS A 188 -6.05 -13.74 -1.95
CA HIS A 188 -7.41 -13.22 -1.89
C HIS A 188 -8.40 -14.34 -2.14
N ARG A 189 -9.33 -14.57 -1.22
CA ARG A 189 -10.37 -15.58 -1.32
C ARG A 189 -11.73 -14.99 -0.97
N TYR A 190 -12.61 -14.96 -1.94
CA TYR A 190 -14.01 -14.52 -1.77
C TYR A 190 -14.12 -13.13 -1.16
N GLY A 191 -13.37 -12.16 -1.73
CA GLY A 191 -13.36 -10.77 -1.28
C GLY A 191 -12.48 -10.47 -0.07
N ARG A 192 -11.84 -11.47 0.55
CA ARG A 192 -10.99 -11.33 1.75
C ARG A 192 -9.54 -11.66 1.45
N VAL A 193 -8.60 -10.98 2.12
CA VAL A 193 -7.17 -11.28 2.07
C VAL A 193 -6.83 -12.20 3.23
N ILE A 194 -6.79 -13.50 2.95
CA ILE A 194 -6.69 -14.54 3.98
C ILE A 194 -5.26 -14.86 4.42
N ASP A 195 -4.27 -14.45 3.65
CA ASP A 195 -2.86 -14.45 4.00
C ASP A 195 -2.12 -13.38 3.18
N VAL A 196 -1.14 -12.73 3.79
CA VAL A 196 -0.27 -11.74 3.14
C VAL A 196 1.00 -11.56 3.97
N ASN A 197 2.13 -11.29 3.33
CA ASN A 197 3.36 -10.93 4.05
C ASN A 197 3.28 -9.51 4.63
N ASP A 198 3.90 -9.28 5.79
CA ASP A 198 4.17 -7.92 6.31
C ASP A 198 5.19 -7.25 5.37
N ALA A 199 4.68 -6.40 4.48
CA ALA A 199 5.48 -5.71 3.46
C ALA A 199 6.42 -4.63 4.04
N LEU A 200 6.38 -4.39 5.35
CA LEU A 200 7.18 -3.36 6.04
C LEU A 200 8.31 -3.94 6.87
N SER A 201 8.07 -5.04 7.60
CA SER A 201 8.88 -5.42 8.76
C SER A 201 9.75 -6.67 8.54
N GLY A 202 10.04 -7.04 7.30
CA GLY A 202 11.01 -8.10 6.98
C GLY A 202 10.40 -9.46 6.69
N GLU A 203 9.18 -9.50 6.16
CA GLU A 203 8.59 -10.71 5.57
C GLU A 203 8.54 -10.64 4.05
N GLY A 204 8.38 -11.79 3.41
CA GLY A 204 8.21 -11.93 1.97
C GLY A 204 9.44 -11.55 1.14
N PRO A 205 9.25 -11.17 -0.13
CA PRO A 205 10.34 -10.80 -1.02
C PRO A 205 11.06 -9.52 -0.58
N PHE A 206 12.37 -9.43 -0.81
CA PHE A 206 13.00 -8.12 -0.72
C PHE A 206 12.50 -7.18 -1.83
N SER A 207 12.53 -5.89 -1.55
CA SER A 207 11.99 -4.85 -2.42
C SER A 207 13.05 -3.81 -2.77
N PRO A 208 12.75 -2.74 -3.49
CA PRO A 208 13.68 -1.64 -3.69
C PRO A 208 14.33 -1.10 -2.43
N GLU A 209 13.60 -1.04 -1.30
CA GLU A 209 14.08 -0.40 -0.06
C GLU A 209 14.12 -1.30 1.17
N ARG A 210 13.58 -2.53 1.09
CA ARG A 210 13.36 -3.40 2.25
C ARG A 210 14.03 -4.74 2.07
N SER A 211 14.54 -5.28 3.18
CA SER A 211 15.28 -6.54 3.17
C SER A 211 14.45 -7.77 2.77
N GLY A 212 13.12 -7.71 2.96
CA GLY A 212 12.32 -8.94 2.96
C GLY A 212 12.76 -9.91 4.05
N GLY A 213 12.38 -11.17 3.91
CA GLY A 213 12.79 -12.24 4.80
C GLY A 213 14.29 -12.56 4.65
N VAL A 214 14.99 -12.60 5.77
CA VAL A 214 16.43 -12.92 5.84
C VAL A 214 16.67 -14.12 6.76
N PRO A 215 17.83 -14.83 6.66
CA PRO A 215 18.20 -15.88 7.61
C PRO A 215 18.30 -15.33 9.04
N LEU A 216 17.39 -15.76 9.92
CA LEU A 216 17.22 -15.19 11.27
C LEU A 216 18.47 -15.32 12.14
N ALA A 217 19.18 -16.46 12.09
CA ALA A 217 20.40 -16.66 12.90
C ALA A 217 21.46 -15.59 12.57
N GLN A 218 21.69 -15.35 11.28
CA GLN A 218 22.65 -14.33 10.84
C GLN A 218 22.20 -12.91 11.22
N LEU A 219 20.90 -12.62 11.16
CA LEU A 219 20.36 -11.34 11.62
C LEU A 219 20.62 -11.12 13.11
N VAL A 220 20.42 -12.15 13.94
CA VAL A 220 20.72 -12.09 15.38
C VAL A 220 22.21 -11.84 15.61
N GLU A 221 23.11 -12.55 14.92
CA GLU A 221 24.55 -12.31 14.99
C GLU A 221 24.90 -10.85 14.64
N MET A 222 24.31 -10.29 13.59
CA MET A 222 24.50 -8.88 13.24
C MET A 222 24.02 -7.93 14.35
N CYS A 223 22.84 -8.19 14.93
CA CYS A 223 22.27 -7.37 16.01
C CYS A 223 23.19 -7.33 17.26
N TYR A 224 23.87 -8.42 17.56
CA TYR A 224 24.76 -8.54 18.74
C TYR A 224 26.24 -8.36 18.42
N SER A 225 26.61 -8.06 17.18
CA SER A 225 28.00 -7.85 16.77
C SER A 225 28.65 -6.58 17.36
N GLY A 226 27.85 -5.64 17.86
CA GLY A 226 28.32 -4.32 18.29
C GLY A 226 28.57 -3.33 17.15
N HIS A 227 28.38 -3.73 15.89
CA HIS A 227 28.59 -2.86 14.72
C HIS A 227 27.38 -2.01 14.36
N TYR A 228 26.20 -2.38 14.86
CA TYR A 228 24.93 -1.73 14.53
C TYR A 228 24.12 -1.40 15.78
N THR A 229 23.55 -0.22 15.81
CA THR A 229 22.49 0.12 16.75
C THR A 229 21.16 -0.52 16.33
N LYS A 230 20.20 -0.58 17.25
CA LYS A 230 18.85 -1.05 16.94
C LYS A 230 18.20 -0.24 15.80
N GLU A 231 18.39 1.08 15.82
CA GLU A 231 17.84 2.01 14.83
C GLU A 231 18.44 1.76 13.44
N GLU A 232 19.73 1.47 13.35
CA GLU A 232 20.40 1.13 12.10
C GLU A 232 19.93 -0.22 11.55
N MET A 233 19.79 -1.24 12.40
CA MET A 233 19.27 -2.54 11.99
C MET A 233 17.82 -2.45 11.50
N LEU A 234 16.96 -1.71 12.21
CA LEU A 234 15.60 -1.46 11.74
C LEU A 234 15.57 -0.66 10.44
N ALA A 235 16.50 0.28 10.25
CA ALA A 235 16.62 1.00 8.98
C ALA A 235 17.04 0.08 7.82
N LEU A 236 17.95 -0.87 8.02
CA LEU A 236 18.32 -1.88 7.03
C LEU A 236 17.12 -2.76 6.64
N ILE A 237 16.32 -3.16 7.61
CA ILE A 237 15.13 -3.98 7.35
C ILE A 237 14.08 -3.19 6.56
N MET A 238 13.77 -1.96 6.96
CA MET A 238 12.54 -1.27 6.56
C MET A 238 12.73 -0.17 5.50
N ARG A 239 13.95 0.35 5.27
CA ARG A 239 14.18 1.55 4.46
C ARG A 239 15.49 1.61 3.69
N ARG A 240 16.52 0.85 4.08
CA ARG A 240 17.86 0.88 3.50
C ARG A 240 18.33 -0.49 3.01
N GLY A 241 17.46 -1.46 3.02
CA GLY A 241 17.71 -2.81 2.52
C GLY A 241 17.40 -2.96 1.04
N GLY A 242 17.24 -4.19 0.62
CA GLY A 242 16.81 -4.55 -0.72
C GLY A 242 17.75 -4.05 -1.83
N MET A 243 17.16 -3.66 -2.94
CA MET A 243 17.90 -3.18 -4.13
C MET A 243 18.79 -1.98 -3.79
N LEU A 244 18.31 -1.07 -2.96
CA LEU A 244 19.07 0.10 -2.50
C LEU A 244 20.37 -0.27 -1.80
N ALA A 245 20.34 -1.31 -0.95
CA ALA A 245 21.53 -1.76 -0.24
C ALA A 245 22.59 -2.38 -1.17
N TYR A 246 22.14 -3.05 -2.24
CA TYR A 246 23.05 -3.69 -3.19
C TYR A 246 23.59 -2.73 -4.25
N LEU A 247 22.78 -1.82 -4.74
CA LEU A 247 23.04 -1.04 -5.95
C LEU A 247 23.14 0.48 -5.73
N GLY A 248 22.87 0.94 -4.49
CA GLY A 248 22.91 2.38 -4.15
C GLY A 248 21.72 3.18 -4.67
N THR A 249 20.77 2.55 -5.34
CA THR A 249 19.54 3.18 -5.86
C THR A 249 18.30 2.31 -5.62
N ASN A 250 17.16 2.93 -5.39
CA ASN A 250 15.84 2.31 -5.33
C ASN A 250 15.01 2.51 -6.61
N ASN A 251 15.61 3.14 -7.62
CA ASN A 251 14.97 3.43 -8.90
C ASN A 251 15.23 2.29 -9.90
N LEU A 252 14.20 1.49 -10.18
CA LEU A 252 14.30 0.37 -11.12
C LEU A 252 14.75 0.80 -12.53
N GLN A 253 14.36 1.99 -12.99
CA GLN A 253 14.75 2.50 -14.30
C GLN A 253 16.26 2.73 -14.41
N GLU A 254 16.87 3.29 -13.34
CA GLU A 254 18.34 3.45 -13.25
C GLU A 254 19.04 2.08 -13.27
N VAL A 255 18.47 1.09 -12.56
CA VAL A 255 19.04 -0.26 -12.56
C VAL A 255 18.90 -0.94 -13.92
N GLU A 256 17.80 -0.76 -14.62
CA GLU A 256 17.66 -1.25 -16.00
C GLU A 256 18.66 -0.59 -16.96
N ASP A 257 19.01 0.69 -16.72
CA ASP A 257 20.09 1.37 -17.45
C ASP A 257 21.47 0.77 -17.16
N MET A 258 21.74 0.40 -15.89
CA MET A 258 22.99 -0.31 -15.52
C MET A 258 23.06 -1.66 -16.25
N ILE A 259 21.97 -2.41 -16.28
CA ILE A 259 21.89 -3.71 -16.95
C ILE A 259 22.13 -3.55 -18.47
N ARG A 260 21.53 -2.54 -19.10
CA ARG A 260 21.77 -2.26 -20.53
C ARG A 260 23.23 -1.90 -20.85
N LYS A 261 23.95 -1.38 -19.87
CA LYS A 261 25.40 -1.10 -19.96
C LYS A 261 26.28 -2.30 -19.65
N GLY A 262 25.69 -3.47 -19.35
CA GLY A 262 26.41 -4.72 -19.12
C GLY A 262 26.69 -5.02 -17.64
N ASP A 263 26.01 -4.37 -16.70
CA ASP A 263 26.17 -4.67 -15.27
C ASP A 263 25.42 -5.97 -14.91
N GLU A 264 26.20 -7.06 -14.83
CA GLU A 264 25.69 -8.40 -14.51
C GLU A 264 25.21 -8.50 -13.05
N PHE A 265 25.81 -7.72 -12.13
CA PHE A 265 25.40 -7.73 -10.73
C PHE A 265 24.04 -7.05 -10.54
N ALA A 266 23.81 -5.96 -11.23
CA ALA A 266 22.51 -5.30 -11.27
C ALA A 266 21.42 -6.25 -11.83
N ALA A 267 21.76 -7.01 -12.90
CA ALA A 267 20.86 -8.03 -13.43
C ALA A 267 20.55 -9.12 -12.40
N LEU A 268 21.57 -9.63 -11.71
CA LEU A 268 21.41 -10.64 -10.66
C LEU A 268 20.49 -10.16 -9.53
N VAL A 269 20.63 -8.92 -9.07
CA VAL A 269 19.81 -8.35 -7.99
C VAL A 269 18.33 -8.29 -8.40
N ILE A 270 18.04 -7.80 -9.61
CA ILE A 270 16.67 -7.73 -10.12
C ILE A 270 16.06 -9.13 -10.33
N ASP A 271 16.82 -10.04 -10.93
CA ASP A 271 16.36 -11.40 -11.17
C ASP A 271 16.13 -12.17 -9.84
N SER A 272 16.94 -11.89 -8.80
CA SER A 272 16.74 -12.40 -7.44
C SER A 272 15.47 -11.85 -6.79
N MET A 273 15.18 -10.55 -6.96
CA MET A 273 13.95 -9.94 -6.45
C MET A 273 12.72 -10.55 -7.14
N ALA A 274 12.74 -10.68 -8.47
CA ALA A 274 11.68 -11.32 -9.25
C ALA A 274 11.49 -12.80 -8.85
N TYR A 275 12.58 -13.52 -8.60
CA TYR A 275 12.55 -14.89 -8.12
C TYR A 275 11.86 -15.02 -6.77
N GLN A 276 12.15 -14.12 -5.82
CA GLN A 276 11.50 -14.15 -4.51
C GLN A 276 10.02 -13.81 -4.59
N VAL A 277 9.62 -12.85 -5.45
CA VAL A 277 8.20 -12.56 -5.71
C VAL A 277 7.48 -13.79 -6.26
N ALA A 278 8.09 -14.48 -7.22
CA ALA A 278 7.52 -15.70 -7.79
C ALA A 278 7.39 -16.83 -6.74
N LYS A 279 8.37 -16.99 -5.85
CA LYS A 279 8.28 -17.92 -4.72
C LYS A 279 7.10 -17.62 -3.80
N GLU A 280 6.90 -16.33 -3.47
CA GLU A 280 5.81 -15.90 -2.60
C GLU A 280 4.45 -16.13 -3.27
N ILE A 281 4.34 -15.87 -4.58
CA ILE A 281 3.16 -16.23 -5.38
C ILE A 281 2.88 -17.73 -5.31
N GLY A 282 3.92 -18.57 -5.40
CA GLY A 282 3.79 -20.02 -5.24
C GLY A 282 3.29 -20.43 -3.85
N ALA A 283 3.78 -19.78 -2.80
CA ALA A 283 3.30 -19.99 -1.43
C ALA A 283 1.82 -19.60 -1.29
N MET A 284 1.41 -18.44 -1.84
CA MET A 284 0.01 -18.02 -1.83
C MET A 284 -0.90 -18.93 -2.67
N SER A 285 -0.36 -19.59 -3.71
CA SER A 285 -1.11 -20.64 -4.44
C SER A 285 -1.43 -21.82 -3.53
N ALA A 286 -0.49 -22.24 -2.68
CA ALA A 286 -0.75 -23.30 -1.70
C ALA A 286 -1.81 -22.88 -0.67
N VAL A 287 -1.79 -21.62 -0.20
CA VAL A 287 -2.83 -21.03 0.68
C VAL A 287 -4.22 -21.13 0.03
N LEU A 288 -4.30 -20.93 -1.29
CA LEU A 288 -5.55 -21.05 -2.07
C LEU A 288 -5.84 -22.47 -2.56
N GLU A 289 -5.13 -23.48 -2.07
CA GLU A 289 -5.31 -24.90 -2.42
C GLU A 289 -5.11 -25.17 -3.92
N GLY A 290 -4.26 -24.39 -4.60
CA GLY A 290 -4.03 -24.45 -6.03
C GLY A 290 -5.21 -23.97 -6.90
N ARG A 291 -6.26 -23.43 -6.31
CA ARG A 291 -7.45 -22.92 -7.01
C ARG A 291 -7.34 -21.42 -7.17
N VAL A 292 -6.70 -20.97 -8.23
CA VAL A 292 -6.44 -19.56 -8.50
C VAL A 292 -7.11 -19.15 -9.81
N ASN A 293 -7.94 -18.11 -9.79
CA ASN A 293 -8.57 -17.57 -10.99
C ASN A 293 -7.61 -16.71 -11.81
N ALA A 294 -6.81 -15.89 -11.13
CA ALA A 294 -5.73 -15.11 -11.76
C ALA A 294 -4.67 -14.68 -10.75
N ILE A 295 -3.47 -14.42 -11.26
CA ILE A 295 -2.37 -13.73 -10.57
C ILE A 295 -2.33 -12.31 -11.09
N ILE A 296 -2.31 -11.33 -10.20
CA ILE A 296 -2.33 -9.91 -10.55
C ILE A 296 -1.01 -9.27 -10.13
N LEU A 297 -0.27 -8.70 -11.09
CA LEU A 297 0.97 -7.95 -10.87
C LEU A 297 0.65 -6.45 -10.98
N THR A 298 0.85 -5.69 -9.90
CA THR A 298 0.53 -4.26 -9.83
C THR A 298 1.62 -3.47 -9.09
N GLY A 299 1.43 -2.15 -8.96
CA GLY A 299 2.42 -1.25 -8.37
C GLY A 299 3.41 -0.70 -9.40
N GLY A 300 4.31 0.16 -8.94
CA GLY A 300 5.26 0.87 -9.81
C GLY A 300 6.25 -0.03 -10.54
N LEU A 301 6.69 -1.13 -9.93
CA LEU A 301 7.60 -2.07 -10.57
C LEU A 301 6.93 -2.88 -11.71
N ALA A 302 5.60 -2.93 -11.74
CA ALA A 302 4.88 -3.63 -12.80
C ALA A 302 4.96 -2.93 -14.17
N TYR A 303 5.47 -1.70 -14.25
CA TYR A 303 5.82 -1.06 -15.53
C TYR A 303 7.00 -1.73 -16.22
N SER A 304 7.90 -2.40 -15.48
CA SER A 304 9.03 -3.12 -16.06
C SER A 304 8.58 -4.45 -16.67
N THR A 305 8.68 -4.54 -17.99
CA THR A 305 8.41 -5.78 -18.74
C THR A 305 9.45 -6.86 -18.44
N ARG A 306 10.72 -6.48 -18.16
CA ARG A 306 11.76 -7.39 -17.71
C ARG A 306 11.37 -8.03 -16.39
N PHE A 307 11.03 -7.21 -15.40
CA PHE A 307 10.71 -7.68 -14.04
C PHE A 307 9.46 -8.56 -14.03
N THR A 308 8.36 -8.09 -14.63
CA THR A 308 7.11 -8.86 -14.71
C THR A 308 7.25 -10.11 -15.57
N GLY A 309 8.06 -10.06 -16.65
CA GLY A 309 8.38 -11.23 -17.49
C GLY A 309 9.12 -12.32 -16.71
N ALA A 310 10.12 -11.95 -15.91
CA ALA A 310 10.86 -12.89 -15.07
C ALA A 310 9.97 -13.56 -14.00
N ILE A 311 9.00 -12.85 -13.45
CA ILE A 311 7.99 -13.41 -12.54
C ILE A 311 7.06 -14.35 -13.31
N ARG A 312 6.49 -13.87 -14.43
CA ARG A 312 5.52 -14.63 -15.26
C ARG A 312 6.07 -15.99 -15.66
N GLN A 313 7.30 -16.08 -16.14
CA GLN A 313 7.94 -17.34 -16.53
C GLN A 313 7.92 -18.43 -15.44
N ARG A 314 7.82 -18.04 -14.18
CA ARG A 314 7.83 -18.96 -13.03
C ARG A 314 6.45 -19.30 -12.49
N VAL A 315 5.41 -18.52 -12.85
CA VAL A 315 4.09 -18.64 -12.20
C VAL A 315 2.91 -18.81 -13.18
N ASP A 316 3.14 -18.68 -14.50
CA ASP A 316 2.07 -18.77 -15.51
C ASP A 316 1.40 -20.14 -15.58
N GLN A 317 2.09 -21.21 -15.13
CA GLN A 317 1.50 -22.53 -14.98
C GLN A 317 0.51 -22.64 -13.79
N ILE A 318 0.49 -21.66 -12.87
CA ILE A 318 -0.44 -21.65 -11.72
C ILE A 318 -1.81 -21.12 -12.16
N ALA A 319 -1.83 -19.97 -12.82
CA ALA A 319 -3.04 -19.30 -13.30
C ALA A 319 -2.68 -18.17 -14.29
N PRO A 320 -3.66 -17.65 -15.07
CA PRO A 320 -3.46 -16.48 -15.92
C PRO A 320 -2.86 -15.31 -15.16
N VAL A 321 -1.80 -14.69 -15.71
CA VAL A 321 -1.11 -13.54 -15.09
C VAL A 321 -1.60 -12.26 -15.74
N LEU A 322 -2.24 -11.40 -14.98
CA LEU A 322 -2.72 -10.07 -15.39
C LEU A 322 -1.77 -9.01 -14.84
N THR A 323 -1.27 -8.14 -15.73
CA THR A 323 -0.43 -7.02 -15.32
C THR A 323 -1.25 -5.73 -15.36
N ARG A 324 -1.28 -5.01 -14.24
CA ARG A 324 -1.96 -3.72 -14.04
C ARG A 324 -0.98 -2.77 -13.36
N PRO A 325 -0.08 -2.12 -14.14
CA PRO A 325 0.95 -1.24 -13.58
C PRO A 325 0.37 -0.02 -12.90
N GLY A 326 1.08 0.48 -11.88
CA GLY A 326 0.73 1.69 -11.17
C GLY A 326 -0.16 1.45 -9.96
N GLU A 327 -0.57 2.56 -9.38
CA GLU A 327 -1.39 2.64 -8.18
C GLU A 327 -2.41 3.75 -8.38
N ASP A 328 -3.67 3.40 -8.59
CA ASP A 328 -4.73 4.40 -8.64
C ASP A 328 -5.44 4.52 -7.28
N GLU A 329 -4.64 4.91 -6.26
CA GLU A 329 -5.15 5.04 -4.90
C GLU A 329 -6.24 6.12 -4.79
N MET A 330 -6.17 7.17 -5.62
CA MET A 330 -7.16 8.24 -5.59
C MET A 330 -8.52 7.76 -6.08
N LEU A 331 -8.54 7.02 -7.20
CA LEU A 331 -9.73 6.37 -7.71
C LEU A 331 -10.25 5.33 -6.73
N ALA A 332 -9.38 4.49 -6.17
CA ALA A 332 -9.77 3.46 -5.20
C ALA A 332 -10.45 4.04 -3.94
N LEU A 333 -9.95 5.19 -3.44
CA LEU A 333 -10.58 5.94 -2.35
C LEU A 333 -11.98 6.43 -2.76
N ALA A 334 -12.09 7.04 -3.94
CA ALA A 334 -13.35 7.56 -4.46
C ALA A 334 -14.37 6.44 -4.67
N GLU A 335 -14.00 5.34 -5.36
CA GLU A 335 -14.88 4.19 -5.59
C GLU A 335 -15.42 3.57 -4.30
N GLY A 336 -14.58 3.47 -3.25
CA GLY A 336 -15.02 2.98 -1.94
C GLY A 336 -16.17 3.81 -1.39
N VAL A 337 -16.05 5.14 -1.43
CA VAL A 337 -17.10 6.04 -0.96
C VAL A 337 -18.32 6.01 -1.89
N VAL A 338 -18.12 6.00 -3.21
CA VAL A 338 -19.21 5.92 -4.20
C VAL A 338 -20.07 4.67 -3.97
N ARG A 339 -19.47 3.51 -3.65
CA ARG A 339 -20.24 2.31 -3.29
C ARG A 339 -21.12 2.51 -2.05
N VAL A 340 -20.65 3.28 -1.07
CA VAL A 340 -21.44 3.62 0.13
C VAL A 340 -22.56 4.61 -0.23
N LEU A 341 -22.26 5.68 -0.96
CA LEU A 341 -23.25 6.68 -1.35
C LEU A 341 -24.37 6.10 -2.24
N LYS A 342 -24.01 5.14 -3.09
CA LYS A 342 -24.98 4.40 -3.94
C LYS A 342 -25.71 3.25 -3.21
N GLY A 343 -25.41 3.01 -1.93
CA GLY A 343 -26.03 1.96 -1.13
C GLY A 343 -25.61 0.54 -1.52
N VAL A 344 -24.55 0.38 -2.32
CA VAL A 344 -23.98 -0.93 -2.69
C VAL A 344 -23.26 -1.57 -1.48
N GLU A 345 -22.61 -0.75 -0.70
CA GLU A 345 -21.97 -1.14 0.59
C GLU A 345 -22.51 -0.26 1.72
N LYS A 346 -22.43 -0.77 2.95
CA LYS A 346 -22.69 0.03 4.13
C LYS A 346 -21.37 0.56 4.68
N ALA A 347 -21.34 1.84 5.05
CA ALA A 347 -20.22 2.36 5.82
C ALA A 347 -20.08 1.60 7.14
N LYS A 348 -18.85 1.26 7.47
CA LYS A 348 -18.50 0.60 8.74
C LYS A 348 -18.19 1.65 9.81
N GLU A 349 -18.34 1.25 11.05
CA GLU A 349 -17.91 2.01 12.21
C GLU A 349 -16.61 1.42 12.79
N TYR A 350 -15.74 2.32 13.26
CA TYR A 350 -14.45 1.96 13.84
C TYR A 350 -14.53 1.64 15.35
#